data_29e2ebab678ee9c36aacf0ddbde31ce1
#
_entry.id   29e2ebab678ee9c36aacf0ddbde31ce1
#
_cell.length_a   1.000
_cell.length_b   1.000
_cell.length_c   1.000
_cell.angle_alpha   90.00
_cell.angle_beta   90.00
_cell.angle_gamma   90.00
#
_symmetry.space_group_name_H-M   'P 1'
#
loop_
_entity.id
_entity.type
_entity.pdbx_description
1 polymer ?
#
loop_
_entity_poly.entity_id
_entity_poly.type
_entity_poly.pdbx_seq_one_letter_code
_entity_poly.pdbx_strand_id
1 'polypeptide(L)'
;MAAGCPVVGANRGGIPDIITDGVNGCLYEPDGADGGAASLIEATRRLLGNDLERQALRSAARSEAERWGWAGATEQLRTYYRTVLSAPQLTAA
;
A
#
# COMPACT_ATOMS: atom_id res chain seq x y z
N MET A 1 -1.65 -5.59 7.88
CA MET A 1 -2.76 -5.74 6.89
C MET A 1 -3.28 -7.16 6.83
N ALA A 2 -2.45 -8.14 6.69
CA ALA A 2 -2.91 -9.54 6.59
C ALA A 2 -3.71 -10.02 7.80
N ALA A 3 -3.39 -9.53 8.99
CA ALA A 3 -4.12 -9.85 10.21
C ALA A 3 -5.40 -9.03 10.39
N GLY A 4 -5.76 -8.20 9.43
CA GLY A 4 -6.93 -7.33 9.54
C GLY A 4 -6.69 -6.10 10.40
N CYS A 5 -5.45 -5.73 10.67
CA CYS A 5 -5.15 -4.51 11.40
C CYS A 5 -5.22 -3.30 10.48
N PRO A 6 -5.88 -2.21 10.88
CA PRO A 6 -5.80 -0.96 10.14
C PRO A 6 -4.40 -0.38 10.27
N VAL A 7 -3.93 0.26 9.21
CA VAL A 7 -2.53 0.71 9.11
C VAL A 7 -2.50 2.20 8.81
N VAL A 8 -1.57 2.89 9.45
CA VAL A 8 -1.21 4.27 9.11
C VAL A 8 0.23 4.24 8.60
N GLY A 9 0.44 4.71 7.39
CA GLY A 9 1.75 4.72 6.76
C GLY A 9 2.14 6.10 6.27
N ALA A 10 3.44 6.33 6.12
CA ALA A 10 3.94 7.57 5.56
C ALA A 10 3.72 7.61 4.04
N ASN A 11 3.29 8.74 3.53
CA ASN A 11 3.12 8.95 2.09
C ASN A 11 4.50 9.18 1.45
N ARG A 12 5.30 8.12 1.38
CA ARG A 12 6.67 8.18 0.88
C ARG A 12 7.12 6.81 0.38
N GLY A 13 7.99 6.79 -0.62
CA GLY A 13 8.57 5.57 -1.15
C GLY A 13 7.51 4.63 -1.73
N GLY A 14 7.62 3.35 -1.44
CA GLY A 14 6.69 2.32 -1.92
C GLY A 14 5.40 2.20 -1.13
N ILE A 15 5.25 2.91 -0.02
CA ILE A 15 4.05 2.80 0.83
C ILE A 15 2.77 3.19 0.07
N PRO A 16 2.74 4.30 -0.70
CA PRO A 16 1.54 4.65 -1.48
C PRO A 16 1.15 3.63 -2.55
N ASP A 17 2.05 2.74 -2.92
CA ASP A 17 1.74 1.67 -3.87
C ASP A 17 0.90 0.56 -3.23
N ILE A 18 0.98 0.43 -1.91
CA ILE A 18 0.27 -0.60 -1.15
C ILE A 18 -0.96 -0.02 -0.46
N ILE A 19 -0.83 1.17 0.13
CA ILE A 19 -1.89 1.82 0.89
C ILE A 19 -2.55 2.90 0.06
N THR A 20 -3.87 2.79 -0.12
CA THR A 20 -4.70 3.85 -0.69
C THR A 20 -5.40 4.56 0.47
N ASP A 21 -5.10 5.83 0.67
CA ASP A 21 -5.61 6.60 1.80
C ASP A 21 -7.14 6.59 1.85
N GLY A 22 -7.67 6.23 3.01
CA GLY A 22 -9.11 6.18 3.24
C GLY A 22 -9.80 4.95 2.65
N VAL A 23 -9.08 4.04 2.01
CA VAL A 23 -9.63 2.83 1.40
C VAL A 23 -9.17 1.57 2.13
N ASN A 24 -7.87 1.32 2.15
CA ASN A 24 -7.28 0.15 2.81
C ASN A 24 -6.31 0.51 3.93
N GLY A 25 -6.20 1.77 4.28
CA GLY A 25 -5.36 2.29 5.33
C GLY A 25 -5.42 3.81 5.32
N CYS A 26 -4.54 4.43 6.06
CA CYS A 26 -4.39 5.88 6.09
C CYS A 26 -2.96 6.26 5.79
N LEU A 27 -2.76 7.35 5.05
CA LEU A 27 -1.45 7.90 4.79
C LEU A 27 -1.30 9.23 5.54
N TYR A 28 -0.11 9.49 6.06
CA TYR A 28 0.21 10.80 6.61
C TYR A 28 1.39 11.40 5.86
N GLU A 29 1.51 12.73 5.91
CA GLU A 29 2.57 13.44 5.21
C GLU A 29 3.79 13.60 6.13
N PRO A 30 4.91 12.95 5.81
CA PRO A 30 6.09 12.98 6.68
C PRO A 30 6.95 14.23 6.50
N ASP A 31 6.72 15.04 5.45
CA ASP A 31 7.60 16.12 5.05
C ASP A 31 7.20 17.49 5.60
N GLY A 32 6.37 17.53 6.64
CA GLY A 32 6.00 18.79 7.28
C GLY A 32 7.13 19.37 8.12
N ALA A 33 6.98 20.65 8.50
CA ALA A 33 7.96 21.35 9.34
C ALA A 33 8.17 20.68 10.69
N ASP A 34 7.20 19.92 11.16
CA ASP A 34 7.24 19.18 12.41
C ASP A 34 7.64 17.71 12.23
N GLY A 35 8.16 17.34 11.06
CA GLY A 35 8.51 15.96 10.74
C GLY A 35 7.29 15.08 10.49
N GLY A 36 6.13 15.67 10.24
CA GLY A 36 4.90 14.93 10.00
C GLY A 36 4.11 14.60 11.26
N ALA A 37 4.51 15.12 12.42
CA ALA A 37 3.83 14.78 13.68
C ALA A 37 2.34 15.13 13.69
N ALA A 38 1.98 16.33 13.23
CA ALA A 38 0.59 16.75 13.19
C ALA A 38 -0.23 15.87 12.22
N SER A 39 0.33 15.55 11.07
CA SER A 39 -0.32 14.70 10.07
C SER A 39 -0.53 13.28 10.60
N LEU A 40 0.47 12.73 11.27
CA LEU A 40 0.38 11.40 11.87
C LEU A 40 -0.68 11.36 12.98
N ILE A 41 -0.71 12.37 13.83
CA ILE A 41 -1.71 12.49 14.89
C ILE A 41 -3.11 12.53 14.31
N GLU A 42 -3.33 13.33 13.27
CA GLU A 42 -4.64 13.45 12.64
C GLU A 42 -5.08 12.14 11.98
N ALA A 43 -4.20 11.46 11.27
CA ALA A 43 -4.49 10.16 10.68
C ALA A 43 -4.87 9.13 11.75
N THR A 44 -4.14 9.10 12.85
CA THR A 44 -4.40 8.20 13.96
C THR A 44 -5.73 8.53 14.65
N ARG A 45 -5.98 9.81 14.86
CA ARG A 45 -7.23 10.28 15.47
C ARG A 45 -8.45 9.89 14.62
N ARG A 46 -8.36 10.07 13.33
CA ARG A 46 -9.40 9.69 12.38
C ARG A 46 -9.70 8.19 12.47
N LEU A 47 -8.65 7.38 12.52
CA LEU A 47 -8.77 5.94 12.60
C LEU A 47 -9.43 5.50 13.90
N LEU A 48 -9.07 6.09 15.03
CA LEU A 48 -9.60 5.74 16.34
C LEU A 48 -11.00 6.29 16.59
N GLY A 49 -11.37 7.36 15.89
CA GLY A 49 -12.61 8.08 16.15
C GLY A 49 -13.84 7.57 15.41
N ASN A 50 -13.68 6.63 14.47
CA ASN A 50 -14.79 6.16 13.64
C ASN A 50 -14.73 4.63 13.48
N ASP A 51 -15.62 3.94 14.20
CA ASP A 51 -15.63 2.48 14.21
C ASP A 51 -16.02 1.88 12.86
N LEU A 52 -16.97 2.50 12.15
CA LEU A 52 -17.41 2.01 10.84
C LEU A 52 -16.29 2.15 9.81
N GLU A 53 -15.63 3.30 9.79
CA GLU A 53 -14.49 3.52 8.89
C GLU A 53 -13.36 2.55 9.21
N ARG A 54 -13.07 2.35 10.49
CA ARG A 54 -12.02 1.43 10.92
C ARG A 54 -12.30 0.00 10.48
N GLN A 55 -13.54 -0.47 10.60
CA GLN A 55 -13.94 -1.79 10.14
C GLN A 55 -13.81 -1.93 8.63
N ALA A 56 -14.21 -0.91 7.87
CA ALA A 56 -14.07 -0.91 6.43
C ALA A 56 -12.59 -0.96 6.01
N LEU A 57 -11.73 -0.20 6.68
CA LEU A 57 -10.30 -0.22 6.43
C LEU A 57 -9.66 -1.57 6.78
N ARG A 58 -10.08 -2.21 7.86
CA ARG A 58 -9.59 -3.54 8.24
C ARG A 58 -9.91 -4.58 7.17
N SER A 59 -11.14 -4.57 6.69
CA SER A 59 -11.58 -5.51 5.65
C SER A 59 -10.83 -5.28 4.35
N ALA A 60 -10.70 -4.03 3.92
CA ALA A 60 -9.98 -3.68 2.71
C ALA A 60 -8.48 -3.97 2.84
N ALA A 61 -7.89 -3.75 4.01
CA ALA A 61 -6.49 -4.06 4.27
C ALA A 61 -6.22 -5.57 4.13
N ARG A 62 -7.10 -6.39 4.67
CA ARG A 62 -6.98 -7.84 4.54
C ARG A 62 -7.07 -8.28 3.08
N SER A 63 -8.05 -7.74 2.34
CA SER A 63 -8.23 -8.06 0.93
C SER A 63 -7.00 -7.65 0.11
N GLU A 64 -6.42 -6.49 0.39
CA GLU A 64 -5.20 -6.04 -0.28
C GLU A 64 -4.03 -6.98 0.00
N ALA A 65 -3.84 -7.38 1.25
CA ALA A 65 -2.77 -8.29 1.62
C ALA A 65 -2.90 -9.65 0.95
N GLU A 66 -4.12 -10.14 0.77
CA GLU A 66 -4.38 -11.41 0.10
C GLU A 66 -3.96 -11.39 -1.38
N ARG A 67 -3.93 -10.22 -1.99
CA ARG A 67 -3.47 -10.07 -3.39
C ARG A 67 -1.96 -10.23 -3.53
N TRP A 68 -1.21 -10.15 -2.45
CA TRP A 68 0.26 -10.14 -2.45
C TRP A 68 0.85 -11.50 -2.03
N GLY A 69 0.18 -12.60 -2.37
CA GLY A 69 0.69 -13.94 -2.09
C GLY A 69 1.88 -14.30 -3.00
N TRP A 70 2.67 -15.28 -2.56
CA TRP A 70 3.84 -15.73 -3.31
C TRP A 70 3.50 -16.22 -4.72
N ALA A 71 2.37 -16.91 -4.88
CA ALA A 71 1.95 -17.40 -6.19
C ALA A 71 1.71 -16.26 -7.17
N GLY A 72 1.04 -15.20 -6.73
CA GLY A 72 0.79 -14.03 -7.56
C GLY A 72 2.07 -13.28 -7.90
N ALA A 73 2.96 -13.10 -6.92
CA ALA A 73 4.24 -12.45 -7.14
C ALA A 73 5.11 -13.23 -8.14
N THR A 74 5.15 -14.54 -8.00
CA THR A 74 5.91 -15.41 -8.91
C THR A 74 5.36 -15.33 -10.33
N GLU A 75 4.05 -15.37 -10.50
CA GLU A 75 3.44 -15.29 -11.82
C GLU A 75 3.66 -13.93 -12.47
N GLN A 76 3.62 -12.85 -11.70
CA GLN A 76 3.92 -11.52 -12.20
C GLN A 76 5.36 -11.42 -12.71
N LEU A 77 6.30 -11.95 -11.95
CA LEU A 77 7.70 -11.98 -12.34
C LEU A 77 7.90 -12.79 -13.63
N ARG A 78 7.24 -13.94 -13.72
CA ARG A 78 7.29 -14.77 -14.92
C ARG A 78 6.74 -14.03 -16.13
N THR A 79 5.65 -13.28 -15.97
CA THR A 79 5.08 -12.46 -17.03
C THR A 79 6.06 -11.39 -17.50
N TYR A 80 6.73 -10.73 -16.57
CA TYR A 80 7.75 -9.73 -16.94
C TYR A 80 8.89 -10.35 -17.72
N TYR A 81 9.37 -11.51 -17.33
CA TYR A 81 10.42 -12.21 -18.07
C TYR A 81 9.98 -12.57 -19.49
N ARG A 82 8.77 -13.06 -19.65
CA ARG A 82 8.24 -13.38 -20.99
C ARG A 82 8.15 -12.13 -21.84
N THR A 83 7.73 -11.01 -21.28
CA THR A 83 7.64 -9.74 -21.98
C THR A 83 9.01 -9.28 -22.45
N VAL A 84 10.01 -9.35 -21.59
CA VAL A 84 11.38 -8.96 -21.94
C VAL A 84 11.95 -9.87 -23.03
N LEU A 85 11.77 -11.17 -22.91
CA LEU A 85 12.31 -12.12 -23.85
C LEU A 85 11.68 -12.03 -25.25
N SER A 86 10.44 -11.57 -25.33
CA SER A 86 9.76 -11.41 -26.62
C SER A 86 9.92 -10.03 -27.22
N ALA A 87 10.58 -9.10 -26.57
CA ALA A 87 10.79 -7.76 -27.08
C ALA A 87 11.91 -7.75 -28.15
N PRO A 88 11.63 -7.34 -29.37
CA PRO A 88 12.60 -7.49 -30.46
C PRO A 88 13.76 -6.52 -30.42
N GLN A 89 13.63 -5.39 -29.77
CA GLN A 89 14.64 -4.34 -29.79
C GLN A 89 15.70 -4.48 -28.71
N LEU A 90 15.68 -5.55 -27.95
CA LEU A 90 16.65 -5.76 -26.90
C LEU A 90 18.05 -6.02 -27.39
N THR A 91 18.19 -6.17 -28.65
CA THR A 91 19.50 -6.28 -29.26
C THR A 91 20.18 -4.96 -29.39
N ALA A 92 19.72 -3.97 -28.78
CA ALA A 92 20.35 -2.66 -28.90
C ALA A 92 21.84 -2.79 -28.81
N ALA A 93 22.53 -2.60 -29.70
CA ALA A 93 23.94 -2.79 -29.60
C ALA A 93 24.78 -1.61 -29.51
#